data_58784b89dd233bb2bc76f92ed3c3bb41
#
_entry.id   58784b89dd233bb2bc76f92ed3c3bb41
#
_cell.length_a   1.000
_cell.length_b   1.000
_cell.length_c   1.000
_cell.angle_alpha   90.00
_cell.angle_beta   90.00
_cell.angle_gamma   90.00
#
_symmetry.space_group_name_H-M   'P 1'
#
loop_
_entity.id
_entity.type
_entity.pdbx_description
1 polymer ?
#
loop_
_entity_poly.entity_id
_entity_poly.type
_entity_poly.pdbx_seq_one_letter_code
_entity_poly.pdbx_strand_id
1 'polypeptide(L)'
;VGVDGLAWLKEVKKETGMYVSTEVATSKHVYECLKAGIDILWIGARATANPFAMQEIADALKGVDIPVFVKNPVNPDLELWIGALERINNAGLKRLAAIHRGFSRVASSHPEPADHLRSQPHRW
;
A
#
# COMPACT_ATOMS: atom_id res chain seq x y z
N VAL A 1 7.67 8.42 -4.73
CA VAL A 1 8.47 8.11 -5.90
C VAL A 1 8.68 9.36 -6.71
N GLY A 2 9.92 9.67 -7.00
CA GLY A 2 10.26 10.83 -7.82
C GLY A 2 10.13 10.54 -9.31
N VAL A 3 10.16 11.61 -10.10
CA VAL A 3 10.08 11.51 -11.56
C VAL A 3 11.19 10.62 -12.11
N ASP A 4 12.39 10.71 -11.54
CA ASP A 4 13.54 9.89 -11.96
C ASP A 4 13.29 8.42 -11.70
N GLY A 5 12.68 8.08 -10.57
CA GLY A 5 12.33 6.70 -10.24
C GLY A 5 11.33 6.12 -11.22
N LEU A 6 10.33 6.89 -11.62
CA LEU A 6 9.37 6.44 -12.62
C LEU A 6 10.01 6.25 -13.99
N ALA A 7 10.92 7.13 -14.37
CA ALA A 7 11.66 6.99 -15.62
C ALA A 7 12.48 5.70 -15.64
N TRP A 8 13.12 5.38 -14.53
CA TRP A 8 13.88 4.13 -14.40
C TRP A 8 12.98 2.90 -14.50
N LEU A 9 11.81 2.93 -13.85
CA LEU A 9 10.86 1.82 -13.93
C LEU A 9 10.36 1.62 -15.36
N LYS A 10 10.10 2.69 -16.08
CA LYS A 10 9.72 2.59 -17.49
C LYS A 10 10.82 1.93 -18.33
N GLU A 11 12.06 2.31 -18.08
CA GLU A 11 13.20 1.74 -18.79
C GLU A 11 13.37 0.25 -18.47
N VAL A 12 13.25 -0.13 -17.20
CA VAL A 12 13.32 -1.53 -16.78
C VAL A 12 12.21 -2.34 -17.47
N LYS A 13 11.01 -1.83 -17.50
CA LYS A 13 9.90 -2.51 -18.16
C LYS A 13 10.17 -2.69 -19.65
N LYS A 14 10.67 -1.65 -20.31
CA LYS A 14 10.99 -1.69 -21.73
C LYS A 14 12.08 -2.73 -22.04
N GLU A 15 13.14 -2.75 -21.22
CA GLU A 15 14.28 -3.62 -21.45
C GLU A 15 14.02 -5.09 -21.10
N THR A 16 13.18 -5.33 -20.08
CA THR A 16 12.99 -6.68 -19.53
C THR A 16 11.64 -7.30 -19.86
N GLY A 17 10.65 -6.48 -20.21
CA GLY A 17 9.25 -6.93 -20.36
C GLY A 17 8.58 -7.29 -19.04
N MET A 18 9.22 -7.02 -17.90
CA MET A 18 8.67 -7.32 -16.57
C MET A 18 7.59 -6.31 -16.18
N TYR A 19 6.65 -6.75 -15.36
CA TYR A 19 5.73 -5.82 -14.70
C TYR A 19 6.48 -5.01 -13.67
N VAL A 20 6.10 -3.75 -13.53
CA VAL A 20 6.70 -2.84 -12.57
C VAL A 20 5.66 -2.34 -11.58
N SER A 21 6.09 -2.18 -10.33
CA SER A 21 5.24 -1.72 -9.26
C SER A 21 5.92 -0.60 -8.48
N THR A 22 5.11 0.26 -7.88
CA THR A 22 5.63 1.33 -7.03
C THR A 22 4.62 1.74 -5.98
N GLU A 23 5.12 2.38 -4.94
CA GLU A 23 4.31 2.90 -3.86
C GLU A 23 3.70 4.25 -4.24
N VAL A 24 2.47 4.47 -3.84
CA VAL A 24 1.80 5.76 -3.95
C VAL A 24 1.37 6.24 -2.57
N ALA A 25 1.45 7.53 -2.35
CA ALA A 25 1.08 8.16 -1.08
C ALA A 25 0.08 9.31 -1.29
N THR A 26 -0.08 9.78 -2.50
CA THR A 26 -0.95 10.92 -2.84
C THR A 26 -1.67 10.67 -4.17
N SER A 27 -2.72 11.45 -4.43
CA SER A 27 -3.39 11.40 -5.72
C SER A 27 -2.46 11.78 -6.86
N LYS A 28 -1.55 12.71 -6.63
CA LYS A 28 -0.55 13.10 -7.62
C LYS A 28 0.32 11.92 -8.03
N HIS A 29 0.77 11.13 -7.04
CA HIS A 29 1.55 9.93 -7.33
C HIS A 29 0.77 8.95 -8.19
N VAL A 30 -0.53 8.79 -7.91
CA VAL A 30 -1.39 7.91 -8.70
C VAL A 30 -1.41 8.34 -10.16
N TYR A 31 -1.67 9.61 -10.42
CA TYR A 31 -1.72 10.12 -11.79
C TYR A 31 -0.39 9.98 -12.52
N GLU A 32 0.71 10.26 -11.84
CA GLU A 32 2.04 10.11 -12.42
C GLU A 32 2.35 8.65 -12.76
N CYS A 33 1.98 7.73 -11.88
CA CYS A 33 2.19 6.30 -12.10
C CYS A 33 1.35 5.77 -13.26
N LEU A 34 0.09 6.17 -13.33
CA LEU A 34 -0.78 5.76 -14.44
C LEU A 34 -0.25 6.29 -15.78
N LYS A 35 0.21 7.52 -15.80
CA LYS A 35 0.79 8.12 -16.98
C LYS A 35 2.09 7.43 -17.39
N ALA A 36 2.86 6.94 -16.43
CA ALA A 36 4.12 6.25 -16.69
C ALA A 36 3.93 4.77 -17.06
N GLY A 37 2.71 4.25 -17.02
CA GLY A 37 2.44 2.85 -17.37
C GLY A 37 2.84 1.85 -16.30
N ILE A 38 2.81 2.23 -15.04
CA ILE A 38 3.07 1.32 -13.93
C ILE A 38 1.97 0.28 -13.86
N ASP A 39 2.34 -0.99 -13.66
CA ASP A 39 1.40 -2.11 -13.72
C ASP A 39 0.69 -2.39 -12.41
N ILE A 40 1.33 -2.14 -11.29
CA ILE A 40 0.79 -2.43 -9.96
C ILE A 40 1.10 -1.26 -9.04
N LEU A 41 0.11 -0.83 -8.28
CA LEU A 41 0.30 0.21 -7.27
C LEU A 41 0.16 -0.39 -5.88
N TRP A 42 0.96 0.10 -4.96
CA TRP A 42 0.78 -0.27 -3.56
C TRP A 42 0.77 0.97 -2.69
N ILE A 43 -0.09 0.92 -1.69
CA ILE A 43 -0.31 2.04 -0.79
C ILE A 43 0.50 1.79 0.46
N GLY A 44 1.37 2.73 0.78
CA GLY A 44 2.29 2.61 1.91
C GLY A 44 1.59 2.73 3.26
N ALA A 45 2.26 2.27 4.30
CA ALA A 45 1.69 2.23 5.65
C ALA A 45 1.27 3.60 6.18
N ARG A 46 1.99 4.65 5.82
CA ARG A 46 1.65 6.02 6.26
C ARG A 46 0.34 6.50 5.65
N ALA A 47 0.16 6.26 4.37
CA ALA A 47 -1.08 6.64 3.69
C ALA A 47 -2.25 5.82 4.21
N THR A 48 -2.04 4.52 4.44
CA THR A 48 -3.07 3.64 5.00
C THR A 48 -3.58 4.16 6.35
N ALA A 49 -2.71 4.74 7.16
CA ALA A 49 -3.07 5.30 8.46
C ALA A 49 -3.80 6.65 8.37
N ASN A 50 -3.92 7.23 7.18
CA ASN A 50 -4.52 8.54 6.98
C ASN A 50 -5.78 8.42 6.12
N PRO A 51 -6.99 8.49 6.72
CA PRO A 51 -8.24 8.34 5.97
C PRO A 51 -8.43 9.38 4.86
N PHE A 52 -7.94 10.60 5.06
CA PHE A 52 -8.05 11.64 4.04
C PHE A 52 -7.17 11.33 2.84
N ALA A 53 -5.94 10.90 3.08
CA ALA A 53 -5.04 10.48 2.01
C ALA A 53 -5.61 9.28 1.25
N MET A 54 -6.17 8.32 1.98
CA MET A 54 -6.79 7.14 1.38
C MET A 54 -7.98 7.52 0.50
N GLN A 55 -8.79 8.48 0.94
CA GLN A 55 -9.93 8.92 0.15
C GLN A 55 -9.48 9.61 -1.14
N GLU A 56 -8.46 10.44 -1.07
CA GLU A 56 -7.89 11.08 -2.27
C GLU A 56 -7.34 10.05 -3.26
N ILE A 57 -6.64 9.05 -2.76
CA ILE A 57 -6.10 7.98 -3.59
C ILE A 57 -7.24 7.18 -4.23
N ALA A 58 -8.26 6.85 -3.44
CA ALA A 58 -9.43 6.12 -3.94
C ALA A 58 -10.15 6.93 -5.04
N ASP A 59 -10.32 8.22 -4.84
CA ASP A 59 -10.96 9.08 -5.84
C ASP A 59 -10.15 9.13 -7.13
N ALA A 60 -8.83 9.17 -7.03
CA ALA A 60 -7.95 9.16 -8.20
C ALA A 60 -7.98 7.83 -8.95
N LEU A 61 -8.32 6.75 -8.26
CA LEU A 61 -8.37 5.41 -8.85
C LEU A 61 -9.75 5.02 -9.39
N LYS A 62 -10.76 5.84 -9.23
CA LYS A 62 -12.09 5.56 -9.77
C LYS A 62 -12.04 5.33 -11.27
N GLY A 63 -12.61 4.21 -11.71
CA GLY A 63 -12.63 3.87 -13.14
C GLY A 63 -11.32 3.32 -13.69
N VAL A 64 -10.33 3.14 -12.85
CA VAL A 64 -9.03 2.58 -13.26
C VAL A 64 -9.00 1.09 -12.94
N ASP A 65 -8.57 0.28 -13.89
CA ASP A 65 -8.41 -1.16 -13.71
C ASP A 65 -6.92 -1.50 -13.57
N ILE A 66 -6.45 -1.46 -12.34
CA ILE A 66 -5.06 -1.77 -12.01
C ILE A 66 -5.03 -2.51 -10.67
N PRO A 67 -4.14 -3.51 -10.51
CA PRO A 67 -3.99 -4.14 -9.20
C PRO A 67 -3.47 -3.15 -8.17
N VAL A 68 -4.09 -3.15 -7.00
CA VAL A 68 -3.70 -2.28 -5.89
C VAL A 68 -3.48 -3.12 -4.65
N PHE A 69 -2.34 -2.95 -4.02
CA PHE A 69 -2.01 -3.61 -2.77
C PHE A 69 -1.98 -2.56 -1.66
N VAL A 70 -2.59 -2.88 -0.54
CA VAL A 70 -2.67 -1.96 0.61
C VAL A 70 -1.92 -2.57 1.78
N LYS A 71 -0.87 -1.90 2.21
CA LYS A 71 -0.10 -2.30 3.39
C LYS A 71 -0.84 -1.91 4.66
N ASN A 72 -0.66 -2.69 5.72
CA ASN A 72 -1.19 -2.33 7.03
C ASN A 72 -0.51 -1.07 7.57
N PRO A 73 -1.18 -0.30 8.46
CA PRO A 73 -0.54 0.83 9.14
C PRO A 73 0.64 0.38 10.00
N VAL A 74 1.54 1.31 10.28
CA VAL A 74 2.68 1.03 11.17
C VAL A 74 2.21 0.63 12.56
N ASN A 75 1.21 1.33 13.08
CA ASN A 75 0.56 0.97 14.34
C ASN A 75 -0.46 -0.14 14.11
N PRO A 76 -0.65 -1.03 15.10
CA PRO A 76 -1.60 -2.13 14.96
C PRO A 76 -3.05 -1.65 15.07
N ASP A 77 -3.53 -0.99 14.05
CA ASP A 77 -4.90 -0.47 13.96
C ASP A 77 -5.61 -1.17 12.80
N LEU A 78 -6.29 -2.22 13.13
CA LEU A 78 -7.00 -3.02 12.15
C LEU A 78 -8.13 -2.23 11.48
N GLU A 79 -8.81 -1.38 12.22
CA GLU A 79 -9.93 -0.60 11.67
C GLU A 79 -9.47 0.37 10.59
N LEU A 80 -8.32 1.01 10.79
CA LEU A 80 -7.74 1.88 9.75
C LEU A 80 -7.41 1.10 8.49
N TRP A 81 -6.88 -0.09 8.64
CA TRP A 81 -6.54 -0.93 7.50
C TRP A 81 -7.78 -1.40 6.75
N ILE A 82 -8.78 -1.88 7.49
CA ILE A 82 -10.06 -2.29 6.90
C ILE A 82 -10.71 -1.10 6.19
N GLY A 83 -10.75 0.06 6.83
CA GLY A 83 -11.29 1.27 6.23
C GLY A 83 -10.58 1.68 4.95
N ALA A 84 -9.26 1.54 4.91
CA ALA A 84 -8.47 1.82 3.72
C ALA A 84 -8.84 0.86 2.58
N LEU A 85 -8.91 -0.44 2.89
CA LEU A 85 -9.31 -1.45 1.90
C LEU A 85 -10.73 -1.21 1.38
N GLU A 86 -11.64 -0.85 2.27
CA GLU A 86 -13.03 -0.55 1.86
C GLU A 86 -13.11 0.64 0.92
N ARG A 87 -12.34 1.70 1.19
CA ARG A 87 -12.34 2.88 0.32
C ARG A 87 -11.86 2.55 -1.09
N ILE A 88 -10.81 1.75 -1.19
CA ILE A 88 -10.28 1.33 -2.49
C ILE A 88 -11.28 0.39 -3.18
N ASN A 89 -11.87 -0.53 -2.43
CA ASN A 89 -12.89 -1.43 -2.98
C ASN A 89 -14.10 -0.66 -3.49
N ASN A 90 -14.55 0.35 -2.76
CA ASN A 90 -15.69 1.16 -3.16
C ASN A 90 -15.39 2.04 -4.38
N ALA A 91 -14.13 2.30 -4.66
CA ALA A 91 -13.72 2.99 -5.88
C ALA A 91 -13.81 2.09 -7.12
N GLY A 92 -14.07 0.80 -6.95
CA GLY A 92 -14.28 -0.14 -8.06
C GLY A 92 -13.06 -0.97 -8.40
N LEU A 93 -12.02 -0.97 -7.60
CA LEU A 93 -10.82 -1.75 -7.86
C LEU A 93 -11.10 -3.23 -7.56
N LYS A 94 -11.12 -4.06 -8.60
CA LYS A 94 -11.45 -5.48 -8.49
C LYS A 94 -10.26 -6.33 -8.07
N ARG A 95 -9.04 -5.91 -8.41
CA ARG A 95 -7.82 -6.62 -8.08
C ARG A 95 -7.14 -5.93 -6.91
N LEU A 96 -7.67 -6.17 -5.73
CA LEU A 96 -7.26 -5.54 -4.48
C LEU A 96 -6.72 -6.60 -3.53
N ALA A 97 -5.56 -6.35 -2.94
CA ALA A 97 -4.95 -7.25 -1.98
C ALA A 97 -4.40 -6.47 -0.78
N ALA A 98 -4.40 -7.13 0.35
CA ALA A 98 -3.82 -6.60 1.57
C ALA A 98 -2.43 -7.20 1.78
N ILE A 99 -1.46 -6.36 2.17
CA ILE A 99 -0.11 -6.82 2.48
C ILE A 99 0.16 -6.56 3.95
N HIS A 100 0.46 -7.61 4.69
CA HIS A 100 0.88 -7.50 6.07
C HIS A 100 2.40 -7.39 6.11
N ARG A 101 2.90 -6.28 6.67
CA ARG A 101 4.32 -6.01 6.77
C ARG A 101 4.85 -6.04 8.20
N GLY A 102 3.99 -6.34 9.16
CA GLY A 102 4.30 -6.24 10.57
C GLY A 102 3.88 -4.91 11.18
N PHE A 103 4.00 -4.80 12.49
CA PHE A 103 3.67 -3.58 13.23
C PHE A 103 4.87 -3.10 14.01
N SER A 104 5.00 -1.77 14.14
CA SER A 104 5.92 -1.19 15.10
C SER A 104 5.28 -1.21 16.49
N ARG A 105 6.08 -1.58 17.49
CA ARG A 105 5.68 -1.49 18.88
C ARG A 105 6.53 -0.47 19.59
N VAL A 106 5.88 0.39 20.36
CA VAL A 106 6.59 1.23 21.29
C VAL A 106 7.09 0.33 22.41
N ALA A 107 8.36 0.49 22.80
CA ALA A 107 8.90 -0.27 23.89
C ALA A 107 8.06 -0.02 25.16
N SER A 108 7.49 -1.09 25.69
CA SER A 108 6.69 -1.04 26.89
C SER A 108 7.58 -1.24 28.11
N SER A 109 7.22 -0.58 29.22
CA SER A 109 7.87 -0.85 30.51
C SER A 109 7.55 -2.25 31.00
N HIS A 110 6.53 -2.86 30.48
CA HIS A 110 6.21 -4.27 30.73
C HIS A 110 6.78 -5.06 29.57
N PRO A 111 7.67 -6.02 29.86
CA PRO A 111 8.07 -6.93 28.81
C PRO A 111 6.81 -7.65 28.37
N GLU A 112 6.30 -7.21 27.24
CA GLU A 112 5.28 -7.98 26.59
C GLU A 112 5.79 -9.40 26.48
N PRO A 113 4.91 -10.37 26.58
CA PRO A 113 5.34 -11.73 26.40
C PRO A 113 5.72 -11.94 24.94
N ALA A 114 6.89 -11.42 24.59
CA ALA A 114 7.46 -11.65 23.28
C ALA A 114 7.58 -13.14 23.00
N ASP A 115 7.81 -13.90 24.05
CA ASP A 115 7.82 -15.36 23.96
C ASP A 115 6.46 -15.90 23.56
N HIS A 116 5.39 -15.30 24.09
CA HIS A 116 4.03 -15.67 23.70
C HIS A 116 3.81 -15.43 22.20
N LEU A 117 4.27 -14.33 21.68
CA LEU A 117 4.15 -14.03 20.26
C LEU A 117 5.00 -14.96 19.41
N ARG A 118 6.19 -15.31 19.88
CA ARG A 118 7.08 -16.23 19.16
C ARG A 118 6.55 -17.64 19.13
N SER A 119 5.81 -18.04 20.15
CA SER A 119 5.23 -19.38 20.20
C SER A 119 4.07 -19.55 19.22
N GLN A 120 3.67 -18.50 18.54
CA GLN A 120 2.55 -18.53 17.61
C GLN A 120 2.97 -17.96 16.23
N PRO A 121 3.96 -18.57 15.59
CA PRO A 121 4.48 -18.06 14.32
C PRO A 121 3.44 -18.06 13.20
N HIS A 122 2.43 -18.89 13.31
CA HIS A 122 1.37 -19.02 12.33
C HIS A 122 0.36 -17.86 12.38
N ARG A 123 0.52 -16.94 13.31
CA ARG A 123 -0.39 -15.78 13.38
C ARG A 123 -0.21 -14.81 12.23
N TRP A 124 0.86 -14.95 11.54
CA TRP A 124 1.20 -14.09 10.42
C TRP A 124 1.09 -14.87 9.10
#